data_43b5ad2ba5b8047e83602f1e04877879
#
_entry.id   43b5ad2ba5b8047e83602f1e04877879
#
_cell.length_a   1.000
_cell.length_b   1.000
_cell.length_c   1.000
_cell.angle_alpha   90.00
_cell.angle_beta   90.00
_cell.angle_gamma   90.00
#
_symmetry.space_group_name_H-M   'P 1'
#
loop_
_entity.id
_entity.type
_entity.pdbx_description
1 polymer ?
#
loop_
_entity_poly.entity_id
_entity_poly.type
_entity_poly.pdbx_seq_one_letter_code
_entity_poly.pdbx_strand_id
1 'polypeptide(L)'
;CGIQALYLATHATRVVATDLSARACEITRFNAALNGVELDVRQGSLFEPVEGEEFDLIASNPPFVITPDSLRTSGVLEYRDGGMSRDHLVRTVIRESPNYLKPGGTTQLLANWEIPGRLGHPDDWENVVRSWVEDLPVDAWIVQRDRLDPAHYVEMWLRDSGQQLHQREDYEREYAQWLDDFLQVPC
;
A
#
# COMPACT_ATOMS: atom_id res chain seq x y z
N CYS A 1 -0.92 -12.27 -5.51
CA CYS A 1 -0.53 -13.58 -6.08
C CYS A 1 0.34 -14.41 -5.13
N GLY A 2 0.52 -13.99 -3.87
CA GLY A 2 1.09 -14.76 -2.79
C GLY A 2 2.62 -14.89 -2.75
N ILE A 3 3.38 -14.09 -3.54
CA ILE A 3 4.85 -14.24 -3.61
C ILE A 3 5.52 -14.05 -2.25
N GLN A 4 5.08 -13.08 -1.45
CA GLN A 4 5.61 -12.88 -0.10
C GLN A 4 5.31 -14.06 0.81
N ALA A 5 4.06 -14.57 0.77
CA ALA A 5 3.65 -15.73 1.56
C ALA A 5 4.44 -16.99 1.20
N LEU A 6 4.68 -17.23 -0.11
CA LEU A 6 5.50 -18.36 -0.57
C LEU A 6 6.93 -18.25 -0.05
N TYR A 7 7.52 -17.06 -0.10
CA TYR A 7 8.86 -16.83 0.43
C TYR A 7 8.91 -17.04 1.95
N LEU A 8 7.96 -16.47 2.68
CA LEU A 8 7.88 -16.61 4.14
C LEU A 8 7.68 -18.07 4.58
N ALA A 9 6.98 -18.89 3.82
CA ALA A 9 6.78 -20.30 4.14
C ALA A 9 8.07 -21.14 4.16
N THR A 10 9.17 -20.62 3.60
CA THR A 10 10.50 -21.26 3.74
C THR A 10 11.15 -21.00 5.10
N HIS A 11 10.63 -20.08 5.90
CA HIS A 11 11.20 -19.62 7.16
C HIS A 11 10.23 -19.74 8.35
N ALA A 12 8.94 -19.83 8.10
CA ALA A 12 7.90 -19.85 9.12
C ALA A 12 7.17 -21.20 9.16
N THR A 13 6.77 -21.63 10.33
CA THR A 13 6.01 -22.86 10.53
C THR A 13 4.55 -22.74 10.09
N ARG A 14 4.01 -21.54 10.10
CA ARG A 14 2.65 -21.22 9.66
C ARG A 14 2.66 -19.88 8.95
N VAL A 15 2.04 -19.81 7.80
CA VAL A 15 1.85 -18.56 7.05
C VAL A 15 0.38 -18.40 6.71
N VAL A 16 -0.18 -17.24 7.08
CA VAL A 16 -1.50 -16.79 6.68
C VAL A 16 -1.34 -15.74 5.60
N ALA A 17 -2.03 -15.89 4.49
CA ALA A 17 -2.06 -14.91 3.41
C ALA A 17 -3.48 -14.36 3.26
N THR A 18 -3.64 -13.06 3.28
CA THR A 18 -4.94 -12.40 3.13
C THR A 18 -4.97 -11.56 1.85
N ASP A 19 -6.11 -11.51 1.18
CA ASP A 19 -6.35 -10.65 0.02
C ASP A 19 -7.84 -10.32 -0.06
N LEU A 20 -8.18 -9.12 -0.48
CA LEU A 20 -9.57 -8.71 -0.70
C LEU A 20 -10.19 -9.45 -1.90
N SER A 21 -9.39 -9.72 -2.93
CA SER A 21 -9.81 -10.35 -4.16
C SER A 21 -9.89 -11.87 -4.04
N ALA A 22 -11.08 -12.46 -4.24
CA ALA A 22 -11.26 -13.91 -4.33
C ALA A 22 -10.32 -14.53 -5.37
N ARG A 23 -10.18 -13.87 -6.54
CA ARG A 23 -9.27 -14.33 -7.60
C ARG A 23 -7.81 -14.33 -7.16
N ALA A 24 -7.37 -13.31 -6.43
CA ALA A 24 -6.01 -13.27 -5.90
C ALA A 24 -5.76 -14.40 -4.88
N CYS A 25 -6.75 -14.69 -4.04
CA CYS A 25 -6.71 -15.84 -3.13
C CYS A 25 -6.60 -17.18 -3.89
N GLU A 26 -7.38 -17.38 -4.96
CA GLU A 26 -7.31 -18.58 -5.80
C GLU A 26 -5.93 -18.74 -6.45
N ILE A 27 -5.39 -17.67 -7.03
CA ILE A 27 -4.04 -17.67 -7.62
C ILE A 27 -2.98 -17.95 -6.55
N THR A 28 -3.15 -17.44 -5.34
CA THR A 28 -2.22 -17.69 -4.23
C THR A 28 -2.24 -19.17 -3.84
N ARG A 29 -3.42 -19.81 -3.73
CA ARG A 29 -3.55 -21.26 -3.47
C ARG A 29 -2.95 -22.08 -4.59
N PHE A 30 -3.19 -21.70 -5.83
CA PHE A 30 -2.61 -22.36 -7.00
C PHE A 30 -1.07 -22.29 -6.98
N ASN A 31 -0.50 -21.12 -6.70
CA ASN A 31 0.94 -20.96 -6.60
C ASN A 31 1.54 -21.73 -5.42
N ALA A 32 0.83 -21.80 -4.29
CA ALA A 32 1.24 -22.61 -3.15
C ALA A 32 1.32 -24.10 -3.54
N ALA A 33 0.29 -24.62 -4.20
CA ALA A 33 0.27 -26.00 -4.69
C ALA A 33 1.39 -26.30 -5.70
N LEU A 34 1.66 -25.39 -6.63
CA LEU A 34 2.77 -25.52 -7.58
C LEU A 34 4.14 -25.60 -6.91
N ASN A 35 4.31 -24.92 -5.78
CA ASN A 35 5.58 -24.89 -5.03
C ASN A 35 5.62 -25.92 -3.89
N GLY A 36 4.59 -26.76 -3.74
CA GLY A 36 4.53 -27.74 -2.66
C GLY A 36 4.52 -27.13 -1.26
N VAL A 37 3.92 -25.94 -1.11
CA VAL A 37 3.88 -25.17 0.15
C VAL A 37 2.45 -25.13 0.67
N GLU A 38 2.27 -25.28 1.98
CA GLU A 38 0.97 -25.08 2.63
C GLU A 38 0.84 -23.62 3.09
N LEU A 39 -0.25 -22.97 2.65
CA LEU A 39 -0.62 -21.62 3.06
C LEU A 39 -2.07 -21.60 3.54
N ASP A 40 -2.32 -20.89 4.64
CA ASP A 40 -3.67 -20.55 5.10
C ASP A 40 -4.12 -19.28 4.35
N VAL A 41 -4.87 -19.44 3.26
CA VAL A 41 -5.27 -18.32 2.39
C VAL A 41 -6.71 -17.93 2.68
N ARG A 42 -6.91 -16.69 3.12
CA ARG A 42 -8.19 -16.14 3.54
C ARG A 42 -8.57 -14.91 2.72
N GLN A 43 -9.85 -14.82 2.36
CA GLN A 43 -10.38 -13.63 1.70
C GLN A 43 -10.93 -12.66 2.73
N GLY A 44 -10.63 -11.38 2.59
CA GLY A 44 -11.18 -10.28 3.37
C GLY A 44 -10.33 -9.04 3.32
N SER A 45 -10.81 -7.97 3.95
CA SER A 45 -10.16 -6.67 3.96
C SER A 45 -9.15 -6.57 5.09
N LEU A 46 -7.94 -6.14 4.77
CA LEU A 46 -6.86 -5.85 5.72
C LEU A 46 -6.69 -6.96 6.77
N PHE A 47 -7.03 -6.67 8.03
CA PHE A 47 -6.87 -7.57 9.17
C PHE A 47 -8.15 -8.35 9.55
N GLU A 48 -9.30 -8.06 8.93
CA GLU A 48 -10.57 -8.75 9.23
C GLU A 48 -10.44 -10.28 9.21
N PRO A 49 -9.75 -10.90 8.21
CA PRO A 49 -9.66 -12.35 8.17
C PRO A 49 -8.83 -12.99 9.28
N VAL A 50 -8.09 -12.18 10.03
CA VAL A 50 -7.17 -12.62 11.09
C VAL A 50 -7.52 -12.00 12.45
N GLU A 51 -8.75 -11.56 12.63
CA GLU A 51 -9.22 -10.98 13.89
C GLU A 51 -8.95 -11.93 15.06
N GLY A 52 -8.32 -11.40 16.11
CA GLY A 52 -7.98 -12.16 17.32
C GLY A 52 -6.73 -13.05 17.20
N GLU A 53 -6.01 -12.99 16.09
CA GLU A 53 -4.74 -13.70 15.93
C GLU A 53 -3.55 -12.76 16.09
N GLU A 54 -2.42 -13.30 16.56
CA GLU A 54 -1.17 -12.57 16.70
C GLU A 54 -0.03 -13.28 15.95
N PHE A 55 0.88 -12.48 15.37
CA PHE A 55 1.94 -12.95 14.49
C PHE A 55 3.32 -12.47 14.94
N ASP A 56 4.34 -13.24 14.64
CA ASP A 56 5.75 -12.85 14.86
C ASP A 56 6.20 -11.87 13.76
N LEU A 57 5.63 -12.00 12.55
CA LEU A 57 5.94 -11.14 11.41
C LEU A 57 4.68 -10.87 10.60
N ILE A 58 4.46 -9.61 10.28
CA ILE A 58 3.48 -9.13 9.30
C ILE A 58 4.27 -8.51 8.14
N ALA A 59 4.07 -9.01 6.93
CA ALA A 59 4.67 -8.46 5.72
C ALA A 59 3.58 -8.01 4.74
N SER A 60 3.64 -6.78 4.28
CA SER A 60 2.63 -6.23 3.37
C SER A 60 3.26 -5.40 2.25
N ASN A 61 2.71 -5.56 1.07
CA ASN A 61 2.86 -4.63 -0.04
C ASN A 61 1.45 -4.13 -0.40
N PRO A 62 0.87 -3.27 0.43
CA PRO A 62 -0.49 -2.81 0.21
C PRO A 62 -0.58 -1.97 -1.07
N PRO A 63 -1.77 -1.77 -1.63
CA PRO A 63 -1.97 -0.76 -2.65
C PRO A 63 -1.59 0.62 -2.08
N PHE A 64 -0.47 1.19 -2.53
CA PHE A 64 0.08 2.44 -1.98
C PHE A 64 0.14 3.58 -3.00
N VAL A 65 -0.43 3.39 -4.19
CA VAL A 65 -0.51 4.47 -5.18
C VAL A 65 -1.52 5.50 -4.74
N ILE A 66 -1.06 6.73 -4.62
CA ILE A 66 -1.92 7.86 -4.24
C ILE A 66 -2.64 8.33 -5.50
N THR A 67 -3.93 8.00 -5.59
CA THR A 67 -4.80 8.40 -6.71
C THR A 67 -5.68 9.56 -6.27
N PRO A 68 -5.82 10.62 -7.10
CA PRO A 68 -6.72 11.73 -6.83
C PRO A 68 -8.17 11.30 -6.59
N ASP A 69 -8.83 11.91 -5.61
CA ASP A 69 -10.23 11.61 -5.29
C ASP A 69 -11.18 11.88 -6.46
N SER A 70 -10.86 12.87 -7.29
CA SER A 70 -11.63 13.23 -8.49
C SER A 70 -11.69 12.12 -9.55
N LEU A 71 -10.69 11.25 -9.59
CA LEU A 71 -10.59 10.15 -10.57
C LEU A 71 -11.18 8.82 -10.08
N ARG A 72 -11.55 8.72 -8.81
CA ARG A 72 -12.09 7.49 -8.22
C ARG A 72 -13.44 7.06 -8.75
N THR A 73 -14.22 8.00 -9.30
CA THR A 73 -15.55 7.74 -9.86
C THR A 73 -15.53 7.06 -11.22
N SER A 74 -14.38 6.99 -11.90
CA SER A 74 -14.25 6.48 -13.26
C SER A 74 -13.82 5.00 -13.39
N GLY A 75 -13.97 4.20 -12.34
CA GLY A 75 -13.65 2.77 -12.40
C GLY A 75 -12.21 2.46 -12.07
N VAL A 76 -11.80 2.86 -10.89
CA VAL A 76 -10.44 2.77 -10.37
C VAL A 76 -9.98 1.34 -10.17
N LEU A 77 -8.71 1.15 -10.40
CA LEU A 77 -7.98 -0.09 -10.22
C LEU A 77 -7.76 -0.36 -8.71
N GLU A 78 -8.70 -1.05 -8.06
CA GLU A 78 -8.63 -1.40 -6.63
C GLU A 78 -7.26 -1.92 -6.19
N TYR A 79 -6.52 -2.57 -7.10
CA TYR A 79 -5.18 -3.09 -6.81
C TYR A 79 -4.11 -2.00 -6.66
N ARG A 80 -4.39 -0.74 -7.05
CA ARG A 80 -3.43 0.37 -6.99
C ARG A 80 -3.59 1.23 -5.75
N ASP A 81 -4.82 1.63 -5.43
CA ASP A 81 -5.12 2.59 -4.35
C ASP A 81 -5.99 2.00 -3.22
N GLY A 82 -6.41 0.73 -3.36
CA GLY A 82 -7.21 0.04 -2.36
C GLY A 82 -8.58 0.66 -2.06
N GLY A 83 -9.03 1.61 -2.90
CA GLY A 83 -10.31 2.29 -2.73
C GLY A 83 -10.38 3.31 -1.60
N MET A 84 -9.27 3.56 -0.89
CA MET A 84 -9.18 4.56 0.17
C MET A 84 -8.53 5.85 -0.32
N SER A 85 -8.88 6.98 0.34
CA SER A 85 -8.34 8.28 -0.02
C SER A 85 -6.85 8.38 0.28
N ARG A 86 -6.07 8.81 -0.71
CA ARG A 86 -4.65 9.18 -0.57
C ARG A 86 -3.81 8.08 0.11
N ASP A 87 -3.08 8.42 1.16
CA ASP A 87 -2.24 7.50 1.94
C ASP A 87 -2.98 6.80 3.09
N HIS A 88 -4.31 6.96 3.16
CA HIS A 88 -5.12 6.48 4.28
C HIS A 88 -5.03 4.96 4.48
N LEU A 89 -4.99 4.18 3.40
CA LEU A 89 -4.87 2.72 3.51
C LEU A 89 -3.55 2.31 4.16
N VAL A 90 -2.44 2.88 3.72
CA VAL A 90 -1.12 2.60 4.28
C VAL A 90 -1.07 3.01 5.75
N ARG A 91 -1.59 4.18 6.07
CA ARG A 91 -1.70 4.65 7.45
C ARG A 91 -2.54 3.71 8.31
N THR A 92 -3.65 3.19 7.79
CA THR A 92 -4.50 2.21 8.49
C THR A 92 -3.71 0.94 8.78
N VAL A 93 -3.02 0.37 7.79
CA VAL A 93 -2.19 -0.83 7.99
C VAL A 93 -1.13 -0.61 9.06
N ILE A 94 -0.45 0.53 9.05
CA ILE A 94 0.57 0.87 10.06
C ILE A 94 -0.05 0.94 11.45
N ARG A 95 -1.17 1.64 11.60
CA ARG A 95 -1.80 1.88 12.91
C ARG A 95 -2.48 0.66 13.50
N GLU A 96 -3.00 -0.23 12.68
CA GLU A 96 -3.68 -1.44 13.13
C GLU A 96 -2.73 -2.60 13.39
N SER A 97 -1.62 -2.70 12.64
CA SER A 97 -0.70 -3.83 12.73
C SER A 97 -0.19 -4.17 14.13
N PRO A 98 0.05 -3.21 15.07
CA PRO A 98 0.48 -3.56 16.42
C PRO A 98 -0.51 -4.44 17.20
N ASN A 99 -1.81 -4.36 16.88
CA ASN A 99 -2.84 -5.16 17.53
C ASN A 99 -2.78 -6.65 17.13
N TYR A 100 -2.01 -6.96 16.09
CA TYR A 100 -1.85 -8.30 15.52
C TYR A 100 -0.41 -8.80 15.65
N LEU A 101 0.42 -8.11 16.43
CA LEU A 101 1.79 -8.53 16.69
C LEU A 101 1.91 -9.16 18.09
N LYS A 102 2.60 -10.29 18.15
CA LYS A 102 3.09 -10.81 19.42
C LYS A 102 4.13 -9.86 20.02
N PRO A 103 4.37 -9.90 21.34
CA PRO A 103 5.48 -9.18 21.95
C PRO A 103 6.81 -9.48 21.23
N GLY A 104 7.47 -8.44 20.75
CA GLY A 104 8.69 -8.56 19.93
C GLY A 104 8.48 -8.89 18.47
N GLY A 105 7.24 -8.96 18.01
CA GLY A 105 6.89 -9.13 16.60
C GLY A 105 7.20 -7.89 15.76
N THR A 106 7.26 -8.06 14.45
CA THR A 106 7.65 -7.00 13.51
C THR A 106 6.66 -6.87 12.36
N THR A 107 6.33 -5.64 11.96
CA THR A 107 5.64 -5.35 10.70
C THR A 107 6.62 -4.74 9.70
N GLN A 108 6.62 -5.25 8.47
CA GLN A 108 7.38 -4.71 7.34
C GLN A 108 6.44 -4.41 6.18
N LEU A 109 6.49 -3.19 5.66
CA LEU A 109 5.67 -2.81 4.51
C LEU A 109 6.35 -1.80 3.60
N LEU A 110 5.89 -1.74 2.34
CA LEU A 110 6.16 -0.65 1.42
C LEU A 110 5.05 0.39 1.54
N ALA A 111 5.42 1.66 1.42
CA ALA A 111 4.51 2.77 1.60
C ALA A 111 4.85 3.94 0.68
N ASN A 112 3.81 4.66 0.25
CA ASN A 112 3.91 6.02 -0.22
C ASN A 112 3.12 6.92 0.73
N TRP A 113 3.55 8.15 0.87
CA TRP A 113 2.83 9.18 1.62
C TRP A 113 3.01 10.55 0.98
N GLU A 114 2.04 11.40 1.22
CA GLU A 114 2.12 12.80 0.79
C GLU A 114 2.85 13.62 1.84
N ILE A 115 3.66 14.55 1.37
CA ILE A 115 4.27 15.58 2.21
C ILE A 115 3.46 16.84 1.99
N PRO A 116 2.51 17.19 2.90
CA PRO A 116 1.71 18.38 2.75
C PRO A 116 2.56 19.63 2.93
N GLY A 117 2.19 20.65 2.20
CA GLY A 117 2.77 21.96 2.41
C GLY A 117 3.64 22.49 1.29
N ARG A 118 3.71 23.81 1.27
CA ARG A 118 4.61 24.54 0.42
C ARG A 118 6.03 24.25 0.89
N LEU A 119 6.55 23.16 0.37
CA LEU A 119 7.96 22.81 0.26
C LEU A 119 8.88 23.68 1.13
N GLY A 120 8.82 23.48 2.43
CA GLY A 120 9.72 24.18 3.29
C GLY A 120 10.99 23.41 3.47
N HIS A 121 10.96 22.37 4.22
CA HIS A 121 12.17 21.75 4.74
C HIS A 121 12.36 20.31 4.20
N PRO A 122 13.61 19.91 3.90
CA PRO A 122 13.90 18.53 3.49
C PRO A 122 13.39 17.46 4.46
N ASP A 123 13.22 17.82 5.72
CA ASP A 123 12.85 16.90 6.80
C ASP A 123 11.32 16.81 7.06
N ASP A 124 10.50 17.54 6.31
CA ASP A 124 9.04 17.55 6.53
C ASP A 124 8.38 16.18 6.32
N TRP A 125 8.99 15.30 5.52
CA TRP A 125 8.54 13.93 5.33
C TRP A 125 8.51 13.14 6.64
N GLU A 126 9.49 13.37 7.51
CA GLU A 126 9.63 12.68 8.79
C GLU A 126 8.46 12.99 9.72
N ASN A 127 8.01 14.24 9.73
CA ASN A 127 6.89 14.67 10.58
C ASN A 127 5.59 13.94 10.22
N VAL A 128 5.33 13.70 8.93
CA VAL A 128 4.15 12.98 8.46
C VAL A 128 4.14 11.56 9.03
N VAL A 129 5.16 10.77 8.72
CA VAL A 129 5.19 9.35 9.12
C VAL A 129 5.40 9.17 10.62
N ARG A 130 6.09 10.11 11.29
CA ARG A 130 6.20 10.15 12.75
C ARG A 130 4.82 10.26 13.40
N SER A 131 3.95 11.14 12.90
CA SER A 131 2.60 11.32 13.42
C SER A 131 1.72 10.08 13.33
N TRP A 132 2.09 9.11 12.48
CA TRP A 132 1.34 7.86 12.36
C TRP A 132 1.71 6.83 13.41
N VAL A 133 2.89 6.95 14.02
CA VAL A 133 3.46 5.94 14.91
C VAL A 133 3.77 6.45 16.32
N GLU A 134 3.84 7.75 16.55
CA GLU A 134 4.31 8.35 17.82
C GLU A 134 3.50 7.96 19.06
N ASP A 135 2.22 7.64 18.88
CA ASP A 135 1.30 7.21 19.94
C ASP A 135 1.14 5.69 20.04
N LEU A 136 1.85 4.93 19.18
CA LEU A 136 1.78 3.47 19.17
C LEU A 136 2.87 2.86 20.09
N PRO A 137 2.61 1.70 20.70
CA PRO A 137 3.55 1.02 21.58
C PRO A 137 4.60 0.23 20.78
N VAL A 138 5.26 0.86 19.81
CA VAL A 138 6.22 0.23 18.89
C VAL A 138 7.42 1.13 18.67
N ASP A 139 8.57 0.51 18.35
CA ASP A 139 9.71 1.18 17.76
C ASP A 139 9.54 1.19 16.23
N ALA A 140 9.76 2.33 15.59
CA ALA A 140 9.61 2.46 14.14
C ALA A 140 10.95 2.81 13.48
N TRP A 141 11.28 2.08 12.41
CA TRP A 141 12.40 2.40 11.54
C TRP A 141 11.87 2.67 10.13
N ILE A 142 11.99 3.90 9.68
CA ILE A 142 11.43 4.37 8.41
C ILE A 142 12.57 4.79 7.50
N VAL A 143 12.60 4.19 6.30
CA VAL A 143 13.60 4.49 5.27
C VAL A 143 12.91 5.17 4.10
N GLN A 144 13.16 6.47 3.94
CA GLN A 144 12.75 7.17 2.73
C GLN A 144 13.71 6.81 1.60
N ARG A 145 13.19 6.12 0.58
CA ARG A 145 13.98 5.73 -0.59
C ARG A 145 14.05 6.84 -1.63
N ASP A 146 12.89 7.43 -1.94
CA ASP A 146 12.75 8.45 -2.98
C ASP A 146 11.81 9.57 -2.54
N ARG A 147 11.96 10.73 -3.16
CA ARG A 147 11.03 11.84 -3.09
C ARG A 147 10.79 12.34 -4.51
N LEU A 148 9.54 12.36 -4.92
CA LEU A 148 9.11 12.82 -6.23
C LEU A 148 8.29 14.10 -6.07
N ASP A 149 8.48 15.04 -6.99
CA ASP A 149 7.53 16.13 -7.14
C ASP A 149 6.22 15.61 -7.78
N PRO A 150 5.09 16.30 -7.61
CA PRO A 150 3.80 15.84 -8.10
C PRO A 150 3.79 15.55 -9.61
N ALA A 151 4.45 16.37 -10.42
CA ALA A 151 4.47 16.19 -11.87
C ALA A 151 5.18 14.89 -12.27
N HIS A 152 6.33 14.62 -11.66
CA HIS A 152 7.08 13.38 -11.89
C HIS A 152 6.34 12.15 -11.38
N TYR A 153 5.68 12.27 -10.23
CA TYR A 153 4.87 11.18 -9.65
C TYR A 153 3.71 10.82 -10.58
N VAL A 154 2.97 11.81 -11.07
CA VAL A 154 1.86 11.61 -12.01
C VAL A 154 2.34 10.97 -13.30
N GLU A 155 3.43 11.48 -13.89
CA GLU A 155 3.97 10.92 -15.12
C GLU A 155 4.36 9.44 -14.96
N MET A 156 5.01 9.10 -13.86
CA MET A 156 5.41 7.72 -13.57
C MET A 156 4.22 6.78 -13.52
N TRP A 157 3.16 7.14 -12.80
CA TRP A 157 1.99 6.27 -12.63
C TRP A 157 1.08 6.21 -13.84
N LEU A 158 0.96 7.29 -14.62
CA LEU A 158 0.25 7.26 -15.90
C LEU A 158 0.97 6.38 -16.92
N ARG A 159 2.29 6.38 -16.92
CA ARG A 159 3.09 5.46 -17.75
C ARG A 159 2.89 4.00 -17.36
N ASP A 160 2.90 3.71 -16.07
CA ASP A 160 2.70 2.35 -15.56
C ASP A 160 1.31 1.79 -15.88
N SER A 161 0.29 2.64 -15.96
CA SER A 161 -1.07 2.24 -16.34
C SER A 161 -1.22 1.84 -17.81
N GLY A 162 -0.18 2.02 -18.63
CA GLY A 162 -0.21 1.76 -20.07
C GLY A 162 -0.99 2.80 -20.88
N GLN A 163 -1.45 3.86 -20.26
CA GLN A 163 -2.26 4.90 -20.92
C GLN A 163 -1.52 5.68 -22.00
N GLN A 164 -0.20 5.64 -22.02
CA GLN A 164 0.59 6.18 -23.15
C GLN A 164 0.25 5.55 -24.51
N LEU A 165 -0.34 4.35 -24.48
CA LEU A 165 -0.78 3.64 -25.68
C LEU A 165 -2.13 4.12 -26.20
N HIS A 166 -2.83 4.98 -25.44
CA HIS A 166 -4.09 5.57 -25.81
C HIS A 166 -3.88 6.97 -26.42
N GLN A 167 -4.97 7.61 -26.81
CA GLN A 167 -4.92 8.90 -27.49
C GLN A 167 -4.23 9.96 -26.63
N ARG A 168 -3.34 10.76 -27.25
CA ARG A 168 -2.55 11.79 -26.60
C ARG A 168 -3.40 12.78 -25.80
N GLU A 169 -4.56 13.17 -26.34
CA GLU A 169 -5.49 14.10 -25.69
C GLU A 169 -6.04 13.57 -24.36
N ASP A 170 -6.31 12.26 -24.28
CA ASP A 170 -6.78 11.62 -23.05
C ASP A 170 -5.68 11.60 -21.98
N TYR A 171 -4.44 11.33 -22.37
CA TYR A 171 -3.29 11.38 -21.48
C TYR A 171 -3.05 12.79 -20.91
N GLU A 172 -3.06 13.81 -21.79
CA GLU A 172 -2.83 15.21 -21.39
C GLU A 172 -3.94 15.69 -20.42
N ARG A 173 -5.19 15.31 -20.68
CA ARG A 173 -6.33 15.64 -19.81
C ARG A 173 -6.18 14.96 -18.43
N GLU A 174 -5.87 13.69 -18.39
CA GLU A 174 -5.74 12.95 -17.15
C GLU A 174 -4.52 13.43 -16.35
N TYR A 175 -3.41 13.70 -17.01
CA TYR A 175 -2.23 14.30 -16.40
C TYR A 175 -2.54 15.64 -15.72
N ALA A 176 -3.24 16.52 -16.44
CA ALA A 176 -3.63 17.82 -15.90
C ALA A 176 -4.58 17.67 -14.70
N GLN A 177 -5.53 16.77 -14.76
CA GLN A 177 -6.48 16.51 -13.67
C GLN A 177 -5.79 15.97 -12.41
N TRP A 178 -4.85 15.03 -12.55
CA TRP A 178 -4.06 14.52 -11.43
C TRP A 178 -3.22 15.64 -10.80
N LEU A 179 -2.55 16.41 -11.63
CA LEU A 179 -1.66 17.47 -11.15
C LEU A 179 -2.46 18.57 -10.42
N ASP A 180 -3.61 18.97 -10.95
CA ASP A 180 -4.48 19.95 -10.30
C ASP A 180 -4.95 19.47 -8.93
N ASP A 181 -5.35 18.20 -8.79
CA ASP A 181 -5.77 17.63 -7.52
C ASP A 181 -4.64 17.65 -6.47
N PHE A 182 -3.43 17.25 -6.87
CA PHE A 182 -2.27 17.30 -5.96
C PHE A 182 -1.88 18.72 -5.57
N LEU A 183 -2.04 19.71 -6.45
CA LEU A 183 -1.73 21.10 -6.16
C LEU A 183 -2.79 21.81 -5.32
N GLN A 184 -4.02 21.28 -5.26
CA GLN A 184 -5.12 21.81 -4.46
C GLN A 184 -5.15 21.30 -3.02
N VAL A 185 -4.24 20.40 -2.62
CA VAL A 185 -4.16 19.93 -1.24
C VAL A 185 -3.92 21.09 -0.31
N PRO A 186 -4.81 21.37 0.65
CA PRO A 186 -4.60 22.45 1.61
C PRO A 186 -3.35 22.18 2.44
N CYS A 187 -2.55 23.22 2.60
CA CYS A 187 -1.40 23.21 3.51
C CYS A 187 -1.85 23.10 4.96
#